data_4b881ae5a8b77ae16b334a5d46134fce
#
_entry.id   4b881ae5a8b77ae16b334a5d46134fce
#
_cell.length_a   1.000
_cell.length_b   1.000
_cell.length_c   1.000
_cell.angle_alpha   90.00
_cell.angle_beta   90.00
_cell.angle_gamma   90.00
#
_symmetry.space_group_name_H-M   'P 1'
#
loop_
_entity.id
_entity.type
_entity.pdbx_description
1 polymer ?
#
loop_
_entity_poly.entity_id
_entity_poly.type
_entity_poly.pdbx_seq_one_letter_code
_entity_poly.pdbx_strand_id
1 'polypeptide(L)'
;MKKYAGIVYAVCAAVFLSGCTGDSVYRRVQTVPGDYWIMGQSCAFNMEVRDTVTLYDIYVDLRTSDGYPWSNIYMIGELRDSSSLISRDTLTAVLFGAEGKATGHGLSNVKENGILWKKEYRFPHKGPYGFAISHGMRNVELPGVSSVGLRIELAEKQQ
;
A
#
# COMPACT_ATOMS: atom_id res chain seq x y z
N MET A 1 -7.80 13.09 50.53
CA MET A 1 -8.38 12.53 49.29
C MET A 1 -8.18 13.41 48.04
N LYS A 2 -8.05 14.73 48.12
CA LYS A 2 -7.85 15.63 46.96
C LYS A 2 -6.44 15.57 46.30
N LYS A 3 -5.41 15.09 47.03
CA LYS A 3 -4.01 15.05 46.51
C LYS A 3 -3.73 13.92 45.53
N TYR A 4 -4.52 12.86 45.51
CA TYR A 4 -4.29 11.71 44.61
C TYR A 4 -5.06 11.81 43.30
N ALA A 5 -6.10 12.66 43.24
CA ALA A 5 -6.86 12.88 42.00
C ALA A 5 -6.02 13.48 40.87
N GLY A 6 -5.10 14.41 41.20
CA GLY A 6 -4.22 15.03 40.23
C GLY A 6 -3.18 14.07 39.62
N ILE A 7 -2.70 13.11 40.43
CA ILE A 7 -1.71 12.13 39.98
C ILE A 7 -2.36 11.10 39.06
N VAL A 8 -3.59 10.69 39.33
CA VAL A 8 -4.34 9.74 38.48
C VAL A 8 -4.67 10.36 37.14
N TYR A 9 -5.03 11.64 37.05
CA TYR A 9 -5.26 12.35 35.79
C TYR A 9 -3.98 12.49 34.96
N ALA A 10 -2.82 12.77 35.61
CA ALA A 10 -1.54 12.87 34.90
C ALA A 10 -1.07 11.53 34.34
N VAL A 11 -1.31 10.41 35.02
CA VAL A 11 -0.96 9.07 34.56
C VAL A 11 -1.87 8.61 33.39
N CYS A 12 -3.19 8.91 33.48
CA CYS A 12 -4.09 8.61 32.34
C CYS A 12 -3.78 9.42 31.08
N ALA A 13 -3.36 10.69 31.21
CA ALA A 13 -3.00 11.50 30.05
C ALA A 13 -1.72 11.02 29.35
N ALA A 14 -0.79 10.40 30.07
CA ALA A 14 0.47 9.88 29.49
C ALA A 14 0.27 8.58 28.67
N VAL A 15 -0.79 7.83 28.91
CA VAL A 15 -1.04 6.55 28.19
C VAL A 15 -1.62 6.75 26.79
N PHE A 16 -2.19 7.92 26.49
CA PHE A 16 -2.77 8.20 25.16
C PHE A 16 -1.75 8.65 24.08
N LEU A 17 -0.47 8.78 24.41
CA LEU A 17 0.58 9.22 23.49
C LEU A 17 1.37 8.07 22.84
N SER A 18 1.05 6.82 23.12
CA SER A 18 1.58 5.69 22.36
C SER A 18 0.81 5.57 21.03
N GLY A 19 1.04 6.52 20.12
CA GLY A 19 0.65 6.39 18.73
C GLY A 19 1.36 5.16 18.15
N CYS A 20 0.63 4.20 17.61
CA CYS A 20 1.17 3.16 16.74
C CYS A 20 1.87 3.84 15.56
N THR A 21 3.17 4.07 15.66
CA THR A 21 4.00 4.30 14.48
C THR A 21 4.15 2.95 13.80
N GLY A 22 3.29 2.67 12.83
CA GLY A 22 3.54 1.55 11.93
C GLY A 22 4.92 1.73 11.28
N ASP A 23 5.65 0.64 11.05
CA ASP A 23 7.02 0.63 10.49
C ASP A 23 7.10 1.14 9.04
N SER A 24 6.05 1.78 8.53
CA SER A 24 6.00 2.32 7.18
C SER A 24 6.77 3.64 7.08
N VAL A 25 7.81 3.65 6.25
CA VAL A 25 8.59 4.86 5.94
C VAL A 25 7.92 5.73 4.87
N TYR A 26 7.03 5.13 4.08
CA TYR A 26 6.24 5.82 3.07
C TYR A 26 4.87 5.15 2.91
N ARG A 27 3.81 5.94 2.91
CA ARG A 27 2.46 5.49 2.57
C ARG A 27 1.69 6.60 1.87
N ARG A 28 1.19 6.32 0.68
CA ARG A 28 0.31 7.20 -0.09
C ARG A 28 -0.76 6.39 -0.78
N VAL A 29 -1.94 6.96 -0.91
CA VAL A 29 -3.11 6.34 -1.55
C VAL A 29 -3.67 7.32 -2.57
N GLN A 30 -4.07 6.80 -3.73
CA GLN A 30 -4.80 7.53 -4.75
C GLN A 30 -6.18 6.90 -4.92
N THR A 31 -7.22 7.72 -4.88
CA THR A 31 -8.59 7.30 -5.14
C THR A 31 -8.79 7.12 -6.64
N VAL A 32 -9.47 6.04 -7.01
CA VAL A 32 -9.90 5.78 -8.38
C VAL A 32 -11.27 6.44 -8.57
N PRO A 33 -11.40 7.40 -9.51
CA PRO A 33 -12.66 8.13 -9.70
C PRO A 33 -13.81 7.19 -10.09
N GLY A 34 -14.94 7.31 -9.37
CA GLY A 34 -16.15 6.52 -9.65
C GLY A 34 -16.00 5.01 -9.45
N ASP A 35 -14.93 4.55 -8.80
CA ASP A 35 -14.59 3.12 -8.63
C ASP A 35 -14.37 2.37 -9.96
N TYR A 36 -14.00 3.10 -11.03
CA TYR A 36 -13.65 2.52 -12.34
C TYR A 36 -12.20 2.84 -12.67
N TRP A 37 -11.33 1.85 -12.58
CA TRP A 37 -9.94 2.00 -12.95
C TRP A 37 -9.77 1.80 -14.46
N ILE A 38 -9.37 2.88 -15.15
CA ILE A 38 -9.30 2.89 -16.62
C ILE A 38 -7.97 2.31 -17.09
N MET A 39 -8.03 1.47 -18.13
CA MET A 39 -6.85 0.91 -18.78
C MET A 39 -5.92 2.02 -19.29
N GLY A 40 -4.64 1.90 -18.99
CA GLY A 40 -3.63 2.90 -19.33
C GLY A 40 -3.54 4.08 -18.36
N GLN A 41 -4.47 4.25 -17.42
CA GLN A 41 -4.32 5.20 -16.33
C GLN A 41 -3.50 4.58 -15.21
N SER A 42 -2.38 5.22 -14.88
CA SER A 42 -1.51 4.79 -13.78
C SER A 42 -1.74 5.64 -12.54
N CYS A 43 -1.77 4.99 -11.38
CA CYS A 43 -1.59 5.65 -10.11
C CYS A 43 -0.10 5.88 -9.89
N ALA A 44 0.31 7.16 -9.84
CA ALA A 44 1.71 7.55 -9.75
C ALA A 44 2.06 8.06 -8.36
N PHE A 45 3.21 7.63 -7.84
CA PHE A 45 3.72 8.01 -6.52
C PHE A 45 5.18 8.44 -6.65
N ASN A 46 5.57 9.45 -5.87
CA ASN A 46 6.95 9.94 -5.85
C ASN A 46 7.48 9.93 -4.44
N MET A 47 8.73 9.53 -4.29
CA MET A 47 9.43 9.46 -3.03
C MET A 47 10.88 9.92 -3.20
N GLU A 48 11.41 10.60 -2.19
CA GLU A 48 12.83 10.93 -2.09
C GLU A 48 13.55 9.89 -1.25
N VAL A 49 14.47 9.14 -1.84
CA VAL A 49 15.28 8.14 -1.16
C VAL A 49 16.54 8.81 -0.58
N ARG A 50 16.75 8.66 0.72
CA ARG A 50 17.90 9.21 1.45
C ARG A 50 18.84 8.14 1.97
N ASP A 51 18.36 6.91 2.08
CA ASP A 51 19.08 5.75 2.61
C ASP A 51 19.14 4.64 1.55
N THR A 52 20.36 4.20 1.23
CA THR A 52 20.65 3.15 0.25
C THR A 52 21.25 1.90 0.90
N VAL A 53 21.27 1.83 2.23
CA VAL A 53 21.82 0.69 2.98
C VAL A 53 20.71 -0.24 3.47
N THR A 54 19.64 0.36 3.96
CA THR A 54 18.48 -0.34 4.51
C THR A 54 17.74 -1.14 3.43
N LEU A 55 17.22 -2.30 3.81
CA LEU A 55 16.33 -3.11 2.99
C LEU A 55 14.87 -2.72 3.25
N TYR A 56 14.09 -2.66 2.19
CA TYR A 56 12.68 -2.25 2.23
C TYR A 56 11.79 -3.29 1.59
N ASP A 57 10.61 -3.50 2.16
CA ASP A 57 9.52 -4.21 1.53
C ASP A 57 8.56 -3.18 0.90
N ILE A 58 8.26 -3.36 -0.38
CA ILE A 58 7.40 -2.46 -1.16
C ILE A 58 6.09 -3.18 -1.47
N TYR A 59 4.99 -2.58 -1.04
CA TYR A 59 3.63 -3.11 -1.21
C TYR A 59 2.77 -2.20 -2.08
N VAL A 60 1.89 -2.82 -2.85
CA VAL A 60 0.73 -2.17 -3.45
C VAL A 60 -0.48 -2.48 -2.56
N ASP A 61 -1.08 -1.45 -1.98
CA ASP A 61 -2.31 -1.57 -1.20
C ASP A 61 -3.50 -1.31 -2.14
N LEU A 62 -4.30 -2.34 -2.41
CA LEU A 62 -5.45 -2.28 -3.29
C LEU A 62 -6.74 -2.32 -2.47
N ARG A 63 -7.63 -1.34 -2.69
CA ARG A 63 -8.98 -1.36 -2.12
C ARG A 63 -10.01 -1.68 -3.19
N THR A 64 -10.78 -2.73 -2.94
CA THR A 64 -11.87 -3.16 -3.80
C THR A 64 -13.20 -3.14 -3.06
N SER A 65 -14.26 -2.80 -3.78
CA SER A 65 -15.65 -2.88 -3.30
C SER A 65 -16.31 -4.18 -3.75
N ASP A 66 -17.52 -4.44 -3.26
CA ASP A 66 -18.34 -5.59 -3.67
C ASP A 66 -18.70 -5.57 -5.16
N GLY A 67 -18.50 -4.41 -5.83
CA GLY A 67 -18.66 -4.28 -7.28
C GLY A 67 -17.51 -4.87 -8.11
N TYR A 68 -16.44 -5.37 -7.49
CA TYR A 68 -15.34 -6.01 -8.20
C TYR A 68 -15.73 -7.46 -8.58
N PRO A 69 -15.84 -7.82 -9.88
CA PRO A 69 -16.46 -9.07 -10.28
C PRO A 69 -15.50 -10.24 -10.46
N TRP A 70 -14.19 -10.06 -10.30
CA TRP A 70 -13.19 -11.13 -10.52
C TRP A 70 -12.56 -11.59 -9.21
N SER A 71 -12.11 -12.85 -9.19
CA SER A 71 -11.43 -13.44 -8.04
C SER A 71 -9.95 -13.01 -7.91
N ASN A 72 -9.38 -12.46 -8.97
CA ASN A 72 -7.97 -12.04 -9.01
C ASN A 72 -7.82 -10.71 -9.73
N ILE A 73 -6.63 -10.10 -9.60
CA ILE A 73 -6.23 -8.93 -10.36
C ILE A 73 -4.80 -9.10 -10.87
N TYR A 74 -4.57 -8.62 -12.10
CA TYR A 74 -3.24 -8.38 -12.65
C TYR A 74 -2.96 -6.89 -12.66
N MET A 75 -1.78 -6.52 -12.19
CA MET A 75 -1.31 -5.12 -12.21
C MET A 75 0.10 -5.07 -12.79
N ILE A 76 0.45 -3.91 -13.32
CA ILE A 76 1.79 -3.60 -13.82
C ILE A 76 2.35 -2.52 -12.91
N GLY A 77 3.47 -2.83 -12.25
CA GLY A 77 4.24 -1.89 -11.44
C GLY A 77 5.49 -1.44 -12.18
N GLU A 78 5.69 -0.14 -12.32
CA GLU A 78 6.90 0.45 -12.85
C GLU A 78 7.63 1.23 -11.76
N LEU A 79 8.93 1.00 -11.64
CA LEU A 79 9.83 1.74 -10.77
C LEU A 79 10.84 2.48 -11.62
N ARG A 80 10.95 3.79 -11.40
CA ARG A 80 11.85 4.70 -12.12
C ARG A 80 12.70 5.49 -11.14
N ASP A 81 13.88 5.87 -11.56
CA ASP A 81 14.63 6.97 -10.98
C ASP A 81 14.51 8.23 -11.85
N SER A 82 15.32 9.25 -11.56
CA SER A 82 15.35 10.50 -12.33
C SER A 82 15.80 10.33 -13.79
N SER A 83 16.48 9.23 -14.12
CA SER A 83 17.16 9.01 -15.42
C SER A 83 16.56 7.87 -16.22
N SER A 84 16.01 6.83 -15.58
CA SER A 84 15.65 5.59 -16.26
C SER A 84 14.52 4.80 -15.61
N LEU A 85 13.97 3.87 -16.38
CA LEU A 85 13.13 2.78 -15.87
C LEU A 85 14.03 1.73 -15.23
N ILE A 86 13.88 1.51 -13.92
CA ILE A 86 14.64 0.51 -13.17
C ILE A 86 14.01 -0.88 -13.35
N SER A 87 12.69 -0.98 -13.17
CA SER A 87 11.97 -2.23 -13.35
C SER A 87 10.54 -2.01 -13.81
N ARG A 88 10.02 -3.03 -14.53
CA ARG A 88 8.61 -3.17 -14.85
C ARG A 88 8.20 -4.60 -14.55
N ASP A 89 7.29 -4.77 -13.62
CA ASP A 89 6.91 -6.07 -13.06
C ASP A 89 5.41 -6.30 -13.22
N THR A 90 5.03 -7.55 -13.41
CA THR A 90 3.63 -7.96 -13.32
C THR A 90 3.34 -8.47 -11.91
N LEU A 91 2.35 -7.86 -11.25
CA LEU A 91 1.86 -8.30 -9.96
C LEU A 91 0.54 -9.03 -10.15
N THR A 92 0.37 -10.11 -9.39
CA THR A 92 -0.87 -10.88 -9.38
C THR A 92 -1.33 -11.04 -7.95
N ALA A 93 -2.61 -10.79 -7.70
CA ALA A 93 -3.20 -11.05 -6.40
C ALA A 93 -4.53 -11.82 -6.55
N VAL A 94 -4.75 -12.75 -5.62
CA VAL A 94 -6.05 -13.39 -5.42
C VAL A 94 -6.80 -12.54 -4.40
N LEU A 95 -7.98 -12.05 -4.79
CA LEU A 95 -8.82 -11.16 -3.98
C LEU A 95 -9.98 -11.91 -3.32
N PHE A 96 -10.39 -13.05 -3.92
CA PHE A 96 -11.42 -13.91 -3.36
C PHE A 96 -10.96 -15.38 -3.45
N GLY A 97 -11.06 -16.08 -2.32
CA GLY A 97 -10.76 -17.51 -2.25
C GLY A 97 -11.80 -18.39 -2.95
N ALA A 98 -11.58 -19.71 -2.96
CA ALA A 98 -12.44 -20.69 -3.62
C ALA A 98 -13.90 -20.67 -3.16
N GLU A 99 -14.15 -20.25 -1.92
CA GLU A 99 -15.50 -20.13 -1.33
C GLU A 99 -16.13 -18.73 -1.57
N GLY A 100 -15.53 -17.89 -2.42
CA GLY A 100 -15.99 -16.50 -2.63
C GLY A 100 -15.71 -15.56 -1.45
N LYS A 101 -14.96 -16.00 -0.45
CA LYS A 101 -14.57 -15.16 0.70
C LYS A 101 -13.43 -14.24 0.31
N ALA A 102 -13.59 -12.94 0.57
CA ALA A 102 -12.53 -11.96 0.34
C ALA A 102 -11.27 -12.28 1.17
N THR A 103 -10.09 -12.20 0.54
CA THR A 103 -8.79 -12.41 1.20
C THR A 103 -8.29 -11.16 1.94
N GLY A 104 -8.78 -9.99 1.54
CA GLY A 104 -8.41 -8.71 2.14
C GLY A 104 -9.05 -8.45 3.49
N HIS A 105 -8.50 -7.48 4.21
CA HIS A 105 -9.02 -6.98 5.47
C HIS A 105 -9.95 -5.79 5.23
N GLY A 106 -10.93 -5.60 6.10
CA GLY A 106 -11.81 -4.43 6.04
C GLY A 106 -13.21 -4.71 6.59
N LEU A 107 -13.86 -3.64 6.99
CA LEU A 107 -15.23 -3.64 7.46
C LEU A 107 -16.17 -3.27 6.31
N SER A 108 -17.37 -3.88 6.30
CA SER A 108 -18.38 -3.60 5.26
C SER A 108 -17.92 -3.96 3.84
N ASN A 109 -18.32 -3.16 2.87
CA ASN A 109 -18.27 -3.43 1.42
C ASN A 109 -16.90 -3.14 0.78
N VAL A 110 -15.90 -2.70 1.54
CA VAL A 110 -14.55 -2.39 1.02
C VAL A 110 -13.54 -3.31 1.67
N LYS A 111 -12.72 -3.95 0.85
CA LYS A 111 -11.61 -4.81 1.27
C LYS A 111 -10.29 -4.23 0.82
N GLU A 112 -9.31 -4.24 1.71
CA GLU A 112 -7.93 -3.82 1.44
C GLU A 112 -7.02 -5.04 1.38
N ASN A 113 -6.26 -5.16 0.31
CA ASN A 113 -5.28 -6.20 0.08
C ASN A 113 -3.90 -5.55 -0.05
N GLY A 114 -2.96 -5.93 0.81
CA GLY A 114 -1.55 -5.56 0.68
C GLY A 114 -0.82 -6.59 -0.18
N ILE A 115 -0.34 -6.18 -1.34
CA ILE A 115 0.29 -7.03 -2.33
C ILE A 115 1.79 -6.72 -2.34
N LEU A 116 2.62 -7.68 -1.93
CA LEU A 116 4.07 -7.50 -1.93
C LEU A 116 4.57 -7.37 -3.37
N TRP A 117 5.19 -6.25 -3.69
CA TRP A 117 5.80 -6.00 -5.00
C TRP A 117 7.29 -6.32 -5.01
N LYS A 118 8.04 -5.78 -4.05
CA LYS A 118 9.47 -6.04 -3.89
C LYS A 118 9.74 -6.45 -2.44
N LYS A 119 10.44 -7.55 -2.25
CA LYS A 119 10.91 -7.99 -0.94
C LYS A 119 12.37 -7.62 -0.77
N GLU A 120 12.72 -7.11 0.42
CA GLU A 120 14.12 -6.79 0.79
C GLU A 120 14.84 -5.94 -0.28
N TYR A 121 14.10 -5.00 -0.86
CA TYR A 121 14.61 -4.15 -1.92
C TYR A 121 15.57 -3.09 -1.37
N ARG A 122 16.72 -2.96 -2.01
CA ARG A 122 17.69 -1.92 -1.72
C ARG A 122 17.72 -0.91 -2.86
N PHE A 123 17.49 0.35 -2.56
CA PHE A 123 17.58 1.42 -3.55
C PHE A 123 19.05 1.62 -3.97
N PRO A 124 19.36 1.61 -5.28
CA PRO A 124 20.74 1.66 -5.76
C PRO A 124 21.44 3.01 -5.49
N HIS A 125 20.70 4.12 -5.47
CA HIS A 125 21.23 5.46 -5.20
C HIS A 125 20.21 6.35 -4.51
N LYS A 126 20.67 7.45 -3.93
CA LYS A 126 19.83 8.49 -3.33
C LYS A 126 19.21 9.35 -4.41
N GLY A 127 18.06 9.96 -4.12
CA GLY A 127 17.38 10.88 -5.01
C GLY A 127 15.90 10.54 -5.23
N PRO A 128 15.27 11.20 -6.21
CA PRO A 128 13.86 11.01 -6.50
C PRO A 128 13.59 9.68 -7.22
N TYR A 129 12.56 8.97 -6.74
CA TYR A 129 12.03 7.77 -7.36
C TYR A 129 10.56 7.94 -7.66
N GLY A 130 10.15 7.45 -8.83
CA GLY A 130 8.76 7.39 -9.27
C GLY A 130 8.28 5.96 -9.32
N PHE A 131 7.05 5.74 -8.86
CA PHE A 131 6.35 4.47 -8.94
C PHE A 131 5.05 4.70 -9.72
N ALA A 132 4.76 3.85 -10.69
CA ALA A 132 3.51 3.90 -11.43
C ALA A 132 2.86 2.52 -11.40
N ILE A 133 1.58 2.48 -11.05
CA ILE A 133 0.82 1.23 -10.94
C ILE A 133 -0.40 1.35 -11.83
N SER A 134 -0.57 0.42 -12.76
CA SER A 134 -1.72 0.30 -13.65
C SER A 134 -2.29 -1.11 -13.59
N HIS A 135 -3.58 -1.28 -13.94
CA HIS A 135 -4.11 -2.63 -14.05
C HIS A 135 -3.72 -3.27 -15.38
N GLY A 136 -3.50 -4.58 -15.36
CA GLY A 136 -3.21 -5.42 -16.52
C GLY A 136 -4.38 -6.33 -16.91
N MET A 137 -5.59 -6.02 -16.44
CA MET A 137 -6.82 -6.75 -16.81
C MET A 137 -7.23 -6.38 -18.25
N ARG A 138 -7.97 -7.27 -18.91
CA ARG A 138 -8.43 -7.08 -20.30
C ARG A 138 -9.56 -6.04 -20.46
N ASN A 139 -10.19 -5.67 -19.38
CA ASN A 139 -11.28 -4.69 -19.38
C ASN A 139 -10.72 -3.27 -19.52
N VAL A 140 -11.32 -2.47 -20.39
CA VAL A 140 -10.96 -1.04 -20.54
C VAL A 140 -11.31 -0.28 -19.26
N GLU A 141 -12.46 -0.57 -18.69
CA GLU A 141 -12.92 -0.03 -17.41
C GLU A 141 -13.00 -1.17 -16.40
N LEU A 142 -12.21 -1.12 -15.36
CA LEU A 142 -12.18 -2.12 -14.31
C LEU A 142 -13.01 -1.65 -13.11
N PRO A 143 -14.25 -2.14 -12.94
CA PRO A 143 -15.13 -1.69 -11.87
C PRO A 143 -14.71 -2.24 -10.51
N GLY A 144 -15.14 -1.58 -9.45
CA GLY A 144 -14.99 -2.04 -8.07
C GLY A 144 -13.59 -1.84 -7.49
N VAL A 145 -12.74 -1.02 -8.12
CA VAL A 145 -11.46 -0.58 -7.54
C VAL A 145 -11.63 0.85 -7.03
N SER A 146 -11.64 1.03 -5.72
CA SER A 146 -11.87 2.34 -5.10
C SER A 146 -10.58 3.13 -4.86
N SER A 147 -9.47 2.45 -4.61
CA SER A 147 -8.18 3.14 -4.48
C SER A 147 -6.99 2.19 -4.65
N VAL A 148 -5.86 2.78 -5.03
CA VAL A 148 -4.55 2.14 -5.11
C VAL A 148 -3.59 2.90 -4.23
N GLY A 149 -2.82 2.20 -3.40
CA GLY A 149 -1.81 2.75 -2.52
C GLY A 149 -0.42 2.19 -2.81
N LEU A 150 0.58 2.96 -2.43
CA LEU A 150 1.96 2.50 -2.34
C LEU A 150 2.40 2.62 -0.88
N ARG A 151 2.93 1.52 -0.33
CA ARG A 151 3.45 1.44 1.03
C ARG A 151 4.84 0.84 1.00
N ILE A 152 5.78 1.50 1.70
CA ILE A 152 7.16 1.05 1.82
C ILE A 152 7.47 0.93 3.30
N GLU A 153 7.94 -0.22 3.72
CA GLU A 153 8.24 -0.58 5.09
C GLU A 153 9.71 -1.02 5.21
N LEU A 154 10.24 -0.96 6.42
CA LEU A 154 11.52 -1.60 6.71
C LEU A 154 11.33 -3.11 6.57
N ALA A 155 12.22 -3.77 5.83
CA ALA A 155 12.18 -5.22 5.75
C ALA A 155 12.43 -5.83 7.14
N GLU A 156 11.58 -6.77 7.55
CA GLU A 156 11.78 -7.48 8.81
C GLU A 156 13.09 -8.27 8.76
N LYS A 157 13.94 -8.08 9.79
CA LYS A 157 15.10 -8.93 9.95
C LYS A 157 14.62 -10.34 10.24
N GLN A 158 14.89 -11.26 9.34
CA GLN A 158 14.75 -12.70 9.65
C GLN A 158 15.69 -13.03 10.81
N GLN A 159 15.13 -13.40 11.95
CA GLN A 159 15.84 -13.92 13.10
C GLN A 159 16.24 -15.38 12.84
#